data_833f85a0bab6301be851eafc1fa2541f
#
_entry.id   833f85a0bab6301be851eafc1fa2541f
#
_cell.length_a   1.000
_cell.length_b   1.000
_cell.length_c   1.000
_cell.angle_alpha   90.00
_cell.angle_beta   90.00
_cell.angle_gamma   90.00
#
_symmetry.space_group_name_H-M   'P 1'
#
loop_
_entity.id
_entity.type
_entity.pdbx_description
1 polymer ?
#
loop_
_entity_poly.entity_id
_entity_poly.type
_entity_poly.pdbx_seq_one_letter_code
_entity_poly.pdbx_strand_id
1 'polypeptide(L)'
;MRLGVLKEPEGETRVAIVPKSLRKLSKSGFEVVVESNAGITANHYDSEYEENGAIVSNRTEVVKSPLIISIHLPDVSELHAGQVIACVAD
;
A
#
# COMPACT_ATOMS: atom_id res chain seq x y z
N MET A 1 3.91 -13.66 -1.30
CA MET A 1 2.95 -13.08 -0.35
C MET A 1 2.46 -11.73 -0.87
N ARG A 2 1.18 -11.47 -0.76
CA ARG A 2 0.61 -10.20 -1.19
C ARG A 2 0.77 -9.15 -0.08
N LEU A 3 1.23 -7.96 -0.49
CA LEU A 3 1.42 -6.83 0.40
C LEU A 3 0.53 -5.69 -0.09
N GLY A 4 -0.34 -5.19 0.79
CA GLY A 4 -1.27 -4.12 0.46
C GLY A 4 -0.76 -2.77 0.95
N VAL A 5 -0.86 -1.75 0.09
CA VAL A 5 -0.50 -0.37 0.42
C VAL A 5 -1.78 0.45 0.39
N LEU A 6 -2.17 1.01 1.53
CA LEU A 6 -3.38 1.79 1.66
C LEU A 6 -3.13 3.27 1.41
N LYS A 7 -4.17 3.93 0.88
CA LYS A 7 -4.20 5.39 0.79
C LYS A 7 -4.32 5.93 2.21
N GLU A 8 -3.48 6.90 2.54
CA GLU A 8 -3.47 7.51 3.86
C GLU A 8 -4.64 8.49 4.05
N PRO A 9 -5.00 8.78 5.32
CA PRO A 9 -6.09 9.73 5.59
C PRO A 9 -5.82 11.11 5.03
N GLU A 10 -6.88 11.89 4.85
CA GLU A 10 -6.78 13.27 4.43
C GLU A 10 -5.86 14.04 5.36
N GLY A 11 -4.99 14.87 4.78
CA GLY A 11 -3.99 15.63 5.53
C GLY A 11 -2.62 14.97 5.58
N GLU A 12 -2.52 13.68 5.28
CA GLU A 12 -1.24 13.01 5.18
C GLU A 12 -0.71 13.14 3.75
N THR A 13 0.51 13.67 3.60
CA THR A 13 1.11 13.90 2.29
C THR A 13 2.10 12.81 1.88
N ARG A 14 2.34 11.84 2.77
CA ARG A 14 3.27 10.73 2.51
C ARG A 14 2.51 9.48 2.13
N VAL A 15 3.22 8.56 1.47
CA VAL A 15 2.73 7.22 1.20
C VAL A 15 3.74 6.22 1.76
N ALA A 16 3.26 5.09 2.25
CA ALA A 16 4.13 4.12 2.93
C ALA A 16 5.21 3.52 2.01
N ILE A 17 4.86 3.29 0.74
CA ILE A 17 5.78 2.73 -0.25
C ILE A 17 5.75 3.60 -1.50
N VAL A 18 6.93 4.08 -1.93
CA VAL A 18 7.07 4.83 -3.16
C VAL A 18 7.34 3.88 -4.34
N PRO A 19 6.99 4.30 -5.57
CA PRO A 19 7.13 3.39 -6.74
C PRO A 19 8.52 2.79 -6.92
N LYS A 20 9.57 3.55 -6.67
CA LYS A 20 10.93 3.04 -6.86
C LYS A 20 11.33 1.92 -5.91
N SER A 21 10.62 1.77 -4.80
CA SER A 21 10.89 0.70 -3.82
C SER A 21 10.28 -0.65 -4.25
N LEU A 22 9.40 -0.64 -5.24
CA LEU A 22 8.67 -1.84 -5.65
C LEU A 22 9.58 -2.95 -6.18
N ARG A 23 10.65 -2.59 -6.86
CA ARG A 23 11.57 -3.60 -7.42
C ARG A 23 12.23 -4.43 -6.33
N LYS A 24 12.61 -3.80 -5.22
CA LYS A 24 13.20 -4.51 -4.08
C LYS A 24 12.20 -5.45 -3.45
N LEU A 25 10.95 -5.00 -3.30
CA LEU A 25 9.89 -5.83 -2.73
C LEU A 25 9.57 -7.01 -3.63
N SER A 26 9.50 -6.79 -4.94
CA SER A 26 9.27 -7.86 -5.89
C SER A 26 10.38 -8.92 -5.84
N LYS A 27 11.64 -8.49 -5.74
CA LYS A 27 12.78 -9.39 -5.60
C LYS A 27 12.72 -10.21 -4.32
N SER A 28 12.09 -9.65 -3.27
CA SER A 28 11.92 -10.35 -2.00
C SER A 28 10.72 -11.28 -1.99
N GLY A 29 10.01 -11.41 -3.11
CA GLY A 29 8.88 -12.34 -3.25
C GLY A 29 7.52 -11.75 -2.93
N PHE A 30 7.41 -10.44 -2.75
CA PHE A 30 6.12 -9.79 -2.51
C PHE A 30 5.42 -9.41 -3.80
N GLU A 31 4.11 -9.67 -3.86
CA GLU A 31 3.22 -9.11 -4.85
C GLU A 31 2.57 -7.89 -4.21
N VAL A 32 2.85 -6.70 -4.76
CA VAL A 32 2.37 -5.45 -4.15
C VAL A 32 1.07 -5.00 -4.80
N VAL A 33 0.06 -4.75 -3.98
CA VAL A 33 -1.23 -4.20 -4.41
C VAL A 33 -1.40 -2.85 -3.76
N VAL A 34 -1.57 -1.81 -4.57
CA VAL A 34 -1.65 -0.42 -4.11
C VAL A 34 -3.07 0.09 -4.29
N GLU A 35 -3.61 0.74 -3.28
CA GLU A 35 -4.92 1.39 -3.39
C GLU A 35 -4.85 2.53 -4.40
N SER A 36 -5.86 2.64 -5.25
CA SER A 36 -5.95 3.70 -6.24
C SER A 36 -5.78 5.08 -5.59
N ASN A 37 -4.95 5.92 -6.18
CA ASN A 37 -4.60 7.26 -5.69
C ASN A 37 -3.83 7.30 -4.36
N ALA A 38 -3.29 6.17 -3.91
CA ALA A 38 -2.57 6.12 -2.63
C ALA A 38 -1.35 7.05 -2.59
N GLY A 39 -0.67 7.25 -3.70
CA GLY A 39 0.53 8.08 -3.76
C GLY A 39 0.30 9.50 -4.26
N ILE A 40 -0.94 9.89 -4.53
CA ILE A 40 -1.21 11.16 -5.24
C ILE A 40 -0.73 12.39 -4.47
N THR A 41 -0.91 12.40 -3.15
CA THR A 41 -0.47 13.53 -2.32
C THR A 41 1.05 13.59 -2.13
N ALA A 42 1.74 12.50 -2.47
CA ALA A 42 3.20 12.44 -2.48
C ALA A 42 3.77 12.61 -3.90
N ASN A 43 2.93 13.06 -4.85
CA ASN A 43 3.26 13.26 -6.26
C ASN A 43 3.62 11.97 -6.99
N HIS A 44 3.05 10.85 -6.58
CA HIS A 44 3.20 9.56 -7.27
C HIS A 44 1.85 9.12 -7.82
N TYR A 45 1.78 8.91 -9.12
CA TYR A 45 0.54 8.49 -9.79
C TYR A 45 0.43 6.97 -9.85
N ASP A 46 -0.80 6.48 -9.99
CA ASP A 46 -1.06 5.05 -10.12
C ASP A 46 -0.25 4.41 -11.24
N SER A 47 -0.08 5.12 -12.38
CA SER A 47 0.71 4.62 -13.50
C SER A 47 2.16 4.35 -13.12
N GLU A 48 2.74 5.14 -12.23
CA GLU A 48 4.11 4.90 -11.76
C GLU A 48 4.21 3.60 -10.97
N TYR A 49 3.20 3.31 -10.15
CA TYR A 49 3.16 2.05 -9.41
C TYR A 49 3.03 0.86 -10.37
N GLU A 50 2.16 0.98 -11.36
CA GLU A 50 1.95 -0.08 -12.36
C GLU A 50 3.19 -0.32 -13.20
N GLU A 51 3.88 0.74 -13.59
CA GLU A 51 5.13 0.64 -14.35
C GLU A 51 6.24 -0.07 -13.58
N ASN A 52 6.19 -0.03 -12.27
CA ASN A 52 7.17 -0.68 -11.41
C ASN A 52 6.69 -2.04 -10.88
N GLY A 53 5.61 -2.56 -11.45
CA GLY A 53 5.16 -3.92 -11.18
C GLY A 53 4.08 -4.10 -10.14
N ALA A 54 3.53 -3.02 -9.59
CA ALA A 54 2.43 -3.13 -8.64
C ALA A 54 1.09 -3.29 -9.37
N ILE A 55 0.14 -3.88 -8.67
CA ILE A 55 -1.25 -3.91 -9.11
C ILE A 55 -1.96 -2.77 -8.39
N VAL A 56 -2.71 -1.96 -9.12
CA VAL A 56 -3.53 -0.89 -8.53
C VAL A 56 -4.96 -1.39 -8.46
N SER A 57 -5.58 -1.27 -7.29
CA SER A 57 -6.93 -1.77 -7.08
C SER A 57 -7.69 -0.87 -6.10
N ASN A 58 -8.94 -1.24 -5.80
CA ASN A 58 -9.73 -0.49 -4.83
C ASN A 58 -9.40 -0.92 -3.40
N ARG A 59 -9.83 -0.11 -2.43
CA ARG A 59 -9.55 -0.37 -1.01
C ARG A 59 -10.07 -1.73 -0.55
N THR A 60 -11.25 -2.13 -1.02
CA THR A 60 -11.85 -3.42 -0.65
C THR A 60 -10.92 -4.59 -0.97
N GLU A 61 -10.27 -4.55 -2.13
CA GLU A 61 -9.34 -5.60 -2.52
C GLU A 61 -8.01 -5.49 -1.77
N VAL A 62 -7.52 -4.27 -1.58
CA VAL A 62 -6.23 -4.05 -0.90
C VAL A 62 -6.28 -4.53 0.55
N VAL A 63 -7.37 -4.27 1.26
CA VAL A 63 -7.49 -4.69 2.67
C VAL A 63 -7.58 -6.20 2.86
N LYS A 64 -7.76 -6.97 1.80
CA LYS A 64 -7.73 -8.45 1.87
C LYS A 64 -6.31 -9.00 1.90
N SER A 65 -5.29 -8.18 1.69
CA SER A 65 -3.91 -8.62 1.68
C SER A 65 -3.48 -9.12 3.05
N PRO A 66 -2.72 -10.21 3.13
CA PRO A 66 -2.28 -10.75 4.43
C PRO A 66 -1.31 -9.83 5.17
N LEU A 67 -0.60 -8.98 4.46
CA LEU A 67 0.27 -7.97 5.05
C LEU A 67 -0.13 -6.60 4.50
N ILE A 68 -0.36 -5.65 5.38
CA ILE A 68 -0.72 -4.28 5.00
C ILE A 68 0.33 -3.33 5.57
N ILE A 69 0.81 -2.40 4.72
CA ILE A 69 1.74 -1.35 5.14
C ILE A 69 1.05 0.00 4.97
N SER A 70 1.08 0.80 6.02
CA SER A 70 0.53 2.16 5.99
C SER A 70 1.30 3.05 6.96
N ILE A 71 1.14 4.36 6.84
CA ILE A 71 1.75 5.31 7.77
C ILE A 71 0.86 5.44 8.99
N HIS A 72 -0.44 5.55 8.78
CA HIS A 72 -1.43 5.61 9.85
C HIS A 72 -2.18 4.28 9.96
N LEU A 73 -2.51 3.88 11.19
CA LEU A 73 -3.24 2.65 11.42
C LEU A 73 -4.63 2.76 10.75
N PRO A 74 -5.00 1.80 9.89
CA PRO A 74 -6.33 1.82 9.28
C PRO A 74 -7.41 1.49 10.31
N ASP A 75 -8.68 1.77 9.97
CA ASP A 75 -9.81 1.44 10.81
C ASP A 75 -9.86 -0.07 11.02
N VAL A 76 -9.93 -0.50 12.28
CA VAL A 76 -9.94 -1.93 12.62
C VAL A 76 -11.13 -2.67 12.01
N SER A 77 -12.22 -1.97 11.73
CA SER A 77 -13.40 -2.59 11.08
C SER A 77 -13.11 -3.06 9.65
N GLU A 78 -12.06 -2.53 9.02
CA GLU A 78 -11.66 -2.93 7.67
C GLU A 78 -10.74 -4.15 7.67
N LEU A 79 -10.22 -4.54 8.82
CA LEU A 79 -9.19 -5.57 8.92
C LEU A 79 -9.81 -6.95 9.12
N HIS A 80 -9.09 -7.98 8.69
CA HIS A 80 -9.49 -9.37 8.82
C HIS A 80 -8.58 -10.09 9.81
N ALA A 81 -9.11 -11.13 10.46
CA ALA A 81 -8.32 -11.93 11.38
C ALA A 81 -7.12 -12.56 10.68
N GLY A 82 -5.99 -12.58 11.35
CA GLY A 82 -4.76 -13.17 10.82
C GLY A 82 -3.90 -12.24 9.99
N GLN A 83 -4.33 -11.02 9.74
CA GLN A 83 -3.53 -10.05 8.99
C GLN A 83 -2.42 -9.47 9.86
N VAL A 84 -1.32 -9.12 9.20
CA VAL A 84 -0.22 -8.37 9.82
C VAL A 84 -0.26 -6.95 9.30
N ILE A 85 -0.27 -5.98 10.21
CA ILE A 85 -0.29 -4.56 9.88
C ILE A 85 1.03 -3.94 10.32
N ALA A 86 1.75 -3.38 9.36
CA ALA A 86 2.99 -2.68 9.65
C ALA A 86 2.76 -1.18 9.44
N CYS A 87 2.85 -0.41 10.52
CA CYS A 87 2.75 1.04 10.45
C CYS A 87 4.15 1.64 10.40
N VAL A 88 4.39 2.48 9.41
CA VAL A 88 5.68 3.17 9.25
C VAL A 88 5.63 4.43 10.08
N ALA A 89 6.28 4.40 11.24
CA ALA A 89 6.33 5.56 12.13
C ALA A 89 7.45 6.52 11.72
N ASP A 90 7.21 7.79 11.97
CA ASP A 90 8.24 8.82 11.78
C ASP A 90 9.24 8.80 12.92
#